data_d2841da4b57368cc2685d3e39c83d669
#
_entry.id   d2841da4b57368cc2685d3e39c83d669
#
_cell.length_a   1.000
_cell.length_b   1.000
_cell.length_c   1.000
_cell.angle_alpha   90.00
_cell.angle_beta   90.00
_cell.angle_gamma   90.00
#
_symmetry.space_group_name_H-M   'P 1'
#
loop_
_entity.id
_entity.type
_entity.pdbx_description
1 polymer ?
#
loop_
_entity_poly.entity_id
_entity_poly.type
_entity_poly.pdbx_seq_one_letter_code
_entity_poly.pdbx_strand_id
1 'polypeptide(L)'
;MSKTKISPRNQNLLWAISGGRCEFEGCNKPLYKDILTKKGYNNAYIAHIVADSPDGPRGDVERSPLLADDINNLMLMCDSHHRLIDNEAEEYPEYRLLEMKRKHEDRIARVTAISPNMGTNIILYGANIGQHAAALSYDSACEALGEDYYPAEDHPIEIGFKNSECRDSIDGYWSTEVNN
;
A
#
# COMPACT_ATOMS: atom_id res chain seq x y z
N MET A 1 17.79 8.00 20.88
CA MET A 1 18.55 7.96 19.61
C MET A 1 19.51 6.79 19.67
N SER A 2 19.47 5.94 18.67
CA SER A 2 20.41 4.82 18.54
C SER A 2 21.85 5.32 18.61
N LYS A 3 22.69 4.68 19.41
CA LYS A 3 24.12 4.99 19.52
C LYS A 3 24.94 4.26 18.45
N THR A 4 24.38 3.21 17.88
CA THR A 4 25.07 2.38 16.90
C THR A 4 24.87 2.94 15.49
N LYS A 5 25.98 3.14 14.80
CA LYS A 5 25.95 3.58 13.39
C LYS A 5 25.64 2.42 12.48
N ILE A 6 24.42 2.41 11.92
CA ILE A 6 24.04 1.43 10.92
C ILE A 6 24.87 1.61 9.66
N SER A 7 25.38 0.51 9.12
CA SER A 7 26.23 0.51 7.92
C SER A 7 25.49 1.08 6.70
N PRO A 8 26.18 1.83 5.81
CA PRO A 8 25.56 2.35 4.59
C PRO A 8 24.95 1.24 3.71
N ARG A 9 25.54 0.04 3.72
CA ARG A 9 25.01 -1.12 3.02
C ARG A 9 23.63 -1.48 3.54
N ASN A 10 23.46 -1.62 4.85
CA ASN A 10 22.19 -2.00 5.46
C ASN A 10 21.15 -0.87 5.36
N GLN A 11 21.57 0.40 5.45
CA GLN A 11 20.68 1.52 5.17
C GLN A 11 20.11 1.46 3.76
N ASN A 12 20.97 1.30 2.73
CA ASN A 12 20.56 1.21 1.33
C ASN A 12 19.66 -0.01 1.08
N LEU A 13 20.02 -1.16 1.65
CA LEU A 13 19.23 -2.37 1.52
C LEU A 13 17.83 -2.19 2.16
N LEU A 14 17.76 -1.63 3.36
CA LEU A 14 16.50 -1.37 4.05
C LEU A 14 15.59 -0.45 3.23
N TRP A 15 16.15 0.64 2.66
CA TRP A 15 15.41 1.53 1.79
C TRP A 15 14.85 0.83 0.55
N ALA A 16 15.61 -0.10 -0.02
CA ALA A 16 15.20 -0.87 -1.20
C ALA A 16 14.08 -1.86 -0.88
N ILE A 17 14.25 -2.68 0.17
CA ILE A 17 13.28 -3.73 0.51
C ILE A 17 11.97 -3.18 1.10
N SER A 18 12.03 -2.03 1.80
CA SER A 18 10.84 -1.32 2.29
C SER A 18 10.14 -0.49 1.20
N GLY A 19 10.73 -0.33 -0.01
CA GLY A 19 10.24 0.55 -1.05
C GLY A 19 10.22 2.03 -0.63
N GLY A 20 11.08 2.43 0.32
CA GLY A 20 11.13 3.78 0.87
C GLY A 20 9.87 4.19 1.63
N ARG A 21 9.15 3.24 2.24
CA ARG A 21 7.87 3.46 2.91
C ARG A 21 7.91 2.99 4.35
N CYS A 22 7.03 3.55 5.17
CA CYS A 22 6.86 3.14 6.56
C CYS A 22 6.32 1.71 6.62
N GLU A 23 7.04 0.84 7.33
CA GLU A 23 6.73 -0.59 7.47
C GLU A 23 5.71 -0.88 8.58
N PHE A 24 5.27 0.16 9.32
CA PHE A 24 4.21 -0.01 10.30
C PHE A 24 2.89 -0.41 9.63
N GLU A 25 2.21 -1.38 10.20
CA GLU A 25 0.97 -1.95 9.66
C GLU A 25 -0.08 -0.87 9.37
N GLY A 26 -0.60 -0.85 8.13
CA GLY A 26 -1.60 0.13 7.69
C GLY A 26 -1.05 1.52 7.31
N CYS A 27 0.22 1.85 7.62
CA CYS A 27 0.74 3.20 7.36
C CYS A 27 1.13 3.45 5.89
N ASN A 28 2.09 2.70 5.38
CA ASN A 28 2.60 2.80 3.99
C ASN A 28 2.98 4.22 3.51
N LYS A 29 3.23 5.16 4.45
CA LYS A 29 3.61 6.55 4.12
C LYS A 29 4.94 6.59 3.38
N PRO A 30 5.07 7.30 2.23
CA PRO A 30 6.37 7.51 1.59
C PRO A 30 7.29 8.36 2.48
N LEU A 31 8.56 7.95 2.62
CA LEU A 31 9.52 8.55 3.52
C LEU A 31 10.61 9.37 2.80
N TYR A 32 10.56 9.42 1.48
CA TYR A 32 11.50 10.15 0.61
C TYR A 32 10.94 11.48 0.10
N LYS A 33 9.70 11.83 0.46
CA LYS A 33 9.07 13.09 0.07
C LYS A 33 7.99 13.52 1.05
N ASP A 34 7.75 14.81 1.12
CA ASP A 34 6.59 15.36 1.81
C ASP A 34 5.30 15.16 0.98
N ILE A 35 4.22 14.72 1.64
CA ILE A 35 2.96 14.40 0.94
C ILE A 35 2.25 15.66 0.43
N LEU A 36 2.35 16.77 1.15
CA LEU A 36 1.65 18.02 0.80
C LEU A 36 2.45 18.84 -0.21
N THR A 37 3.70 19.14 0.12
CA THR A 37 4.54 20.01 -0.71
C THR A 37 5.17 19.30 -1.90
N LYS A 38 5.14 17.95 -1.92
CA LYS A 38 5.79 17.08 -2.92
C LYS A 38 7.32 17.22 -2.97
N LYS A 39 7.92 17.99 -2.09
CA LYS A 39 9.38 18.15 -2.01
C LYS A 39 10.03 16.86 -1.54
N GLY A 40 11.12 16.48 -2.21
CA GLY A 40 11.94 15.34 -1.82
C GLY A 40 12.76 15.68 -0.57
N TYR A 41 12.66 14.89 0.48
CA TYR A 41 13.56 14.90 1.61
C TYR A 41 13.43 13.59 2.42
N ASN A 42 14.49 13.27 3.17
CA ASN A 42 14.49 12.08 4.00
C ASN A 42 13.69 12.31 5.29
N ASN A 43 12.62 11.56 5.46
CA ASN A 43 11.66 11.62 6.56
C ASN A 43 11.63 10.30 7.35
N ALA A 44 12.61 9.45 7.09
CA ALA A 44 12.67 8.12 7.64
C ALA A 44 13.47 8.06 8.94
N TYR A 45 13.00 7.22 9.82
CA TYR A 45 13.74 6.68 10.96
C TYR A 45 14.03 5.22 10.72
N ILE A 46 15.24 4.78 11.06
CA ILE A 46 15.57 3.37 11.11
C ILE A 46 15.35 2.94 12.57
N ALA A 47 14.28 2.18 12.77
CA ALA A 47 13.90 1.64 14.06
C ALA A 47 14.54 0.27 14.27
N HIS A 48 15.03 0.01 15.49
CA HIS A 48 15.44 -1.32 15.90
C HIS A 48 14.24 -2.09 16.48
N ILE A 49 14.08 -3.33 16.08
CA ILE A 49 13.08 -4.24 16.64
C ILE A 49 13.49 -4.61 18.07
N VAL A 50 14.67 -5.16 18.25
CA VAL A 50 15.37 -5.27 19.54
C VAL A 50 16.33 -4.10 19.61
N ALA A 51 16.19 -3.23 20.60
CA ALA A 51 17.01 -2.02 20.72
C ALA A 51 18.52 -2.32 20.63
N ASP A 52 19.30 -1.38 20.12
CA ASP A 52 20.77 -1.46 20.07
C ASP A 52 21.44 -1.34 21.47
N SER A 53 20.66 -0.88 22.46
CA SER A 53 21.06 -0.82 23.86
C SER A 53 20.24 -1.82 24.68
N PRO A 54 20.89 -2.57 25.59
CA PRO A 54 20.20 -3.48 26.50
C PRO A 54 19.08 -2.83 27.32
N ASP A 55 19.23 -1.55 27.65
CA ASP A 55 18.26 -0.79 28.46
C ASP A 55 17.16 -0.13 27.58
N GLY A 56 17.20 -0.32 26.28
CA GLY A 56 16.22 0.23 25.33
C GLY A 56 14.96 -0.62 25.20
N PRO A 57 13.97 -0.14 24.43
CA PRO A 57 12.75 -0.90 24.16
C PRO A 57 13.05 -2.29 23.60
N ARG A 58 12.53 -3.35 24.22
CA ARG A 58 12.80 -4.74 23.82
C ARG A 58 14.30 -5.10 23.83
N GLY A 59 15.12 -4.34 24.58
CA GLY A 59 16.57 -4.56 24.69
C GLY A 59 16.93 -5.86 25.41
N ASP A 60 18.08 -6.40 25.08
CA ASP A 60 18.62 -7.64 25.66
C ASP A 60 20.14 -7.54 25.74
N VAL A 61 20.71 -7.97 26.89
CA VAL A 61 22.14 -7.79 27.18
C VAL A 61 23.06 -8.52 26.17
N GLU A 62 22.64 -9.70 25.71
CA GLU A 62 23.44 -10.53 24.81
C GLU A 62 23.12 -10.21 23.35
N ARG A 63 21.83 -9.99 23.02
CA ARG A 63 21.36 -9.85 21.66
C ARG A 63 21.51 -8.44 21.10
N SER A 64 21.29 -7.40 21.91
CA SER A 64 21.32 -6.01 21.44
C SER A 64 22.60 -5.64 20.68
N PRO A 65 23.81 -5.93 21.19
CA PRO A 65 25.05 -5.64 20.47
C PRO A 65 25.19 -6.41 19.15
N LEU A 66 24.67 -7.64 19.11
CA LEU A 66 24.78 -8.52 17.92
C LEU A 66 23.80 -8.09 16.82
N LEU A 67 22.63 -7.58 17.20
CA LEU A 67 21.54 -7.23 16.30
C LEU A 67 21.57 -5.75 15.85
N ALA A 68 22.46 -4.94 16.41
CA ALA A 68 22.49 -3.49 16.20
C ALA A 68 22.65 -3.06 14.72
N ASP A 69 23.33 -3.84 13.89
CA ASP A 69 23.44 -3.62 12.43
C ASP A 69 22.89 -4.81 11.62
N ASP A 70 22.03 -5.65 12.21
CA ASP A 70 21.38 -6.74 11.47
C ASP A 70 20.15 -6.22 10.72
N ILE A 71 20.11 -6.38 9.40
CA ILE A 71 19.02 -5.97 8.53
C ILE A 71 17.67 -6.55 8.96
N ASN A 72 17.64 -7.75 9.53
CA ASN A 72 16.42 -8.40 10.01
C ASN A 72 15.89 -7.74 11.29
N ASN A 73 16.73 -7.00 12.01
CA ASN A 73 16.38 -6.27 13.21
C ASN A 73 16.04 -4.78 12.93
N LEU A 74 16.09 -4.34 11.69
CA LEU A 74 15.88 -2.95 11.31
C LEU A 74 14.57 -2.77 10.54
N MET A 75 13.80 -1.74 10.86
CA MET A 75 12.59 -1.34 10.16
C MET A 75 12.68 0.12 9.71
N LEU A 76 12.17 0.44 8.52
CA LEU A 76 12.05 1.81 8.04
C LEU A 76 10.71 2.39 8.48
N MET A 77 10.72 3.45 9.28
CA MET A 77 9.51 4.00 9.88
C MET A 77 9.41 5.53 9.74
N CYS A 78 8.18 6.05 9.78
CA CYS A 78 7.96 7.48 10.00
C CYS A 78 8.15 7.84 11.50
N ASP A 79 8.38 9.11 11.79
CA ASP A 79 8.60 9.61 13.16
C ASP A 79 7.51 9.16 14.15
N SER A 80 6.24 9.29 13.75
CA SER A 80 5.11 8.95 14.62
C SER A 80 5.12 7.49 15.05
N HIS A 81 5.37 6.57 14.10
CA HIS A 81 5.33 5.13 14.38
C HIS A 81 6.62 4.63 15.04
N HIS A 82 7.76 5.24 14.73
CA HIS A 82 8.99 4.97 15.46
C HIS A 82 8.81 5.27 16.97
N ARG A 83 8.28 6.46 17.30
CA ARG A 83 8.01 6.84 18.69
C ARG A 83 6.95 5.96 19.36
N LEU A 84 5.92 5.59 18.62
CA LEU A 84 4.84 4.75 19.14
C LEU A 84 5.37 3.39 19.61
N ILE A 85 6.13 2.68 18.77
CA ILE A 85 6.66 1.36 19.12
C ILE A 85 7.69 1.39 20.25
N ASP A 86 8.36 2.51 20.45
CA ASP A 86 9.34 2.67 21.53
C ASP A 86 8.66 3.04 22.85
N ASN A 87 7.61 3.85 22.82
CA ASN A 87 6.86 4.26 24.00
C ASN A 87 5.94 3.13 24.53
N GLU A 88 5.45 2.29 23.63
CA GLU A 88 4.49 1.23 23.94
C GLU A 88 5.10 -0.16 23.65
N ALA A 89 6.32 -0.39 24.15
CA ALA A 89 7.10 -1.60 23.84
C ALA A 89 6.39 -2.91 24.24
N GLU A 90 5.55 -2.88 25.26
CA GLU A 90 4.74 -4.04 25.67
C GLU A 90 3.64 -4.39 24.67
N GLU A 91 3.04 -3.37 24.03
CA GLU A 91 2.02 -3.56 23.00
C GLU A 91 2.64 -3.97 21.67
N TYR A 92 3.90 -3.54 21.41
CA TYR A 92 4.67 -3.87 20.21
C TYR A 92 5.87 -4.78 20.53
N PRO A 93 5.62 -6.04 20.95
CA PRO A 93 6.69 -7.01 21.22
C PRO A 93 7.42 -7.39 19.93
N GLU A 94 8.62 -7.95 20.07
CA GLU A 94 9.51 -8.32 18.96
C GLU A 94 8.80 -9.09 17.85
N TYR A 95 8.05 -10.15 18.19
CA TYR A 95 7.38 -10.98 17.20
C TYR A 95 6.35 -10.22 16.34
N ARG A 96 5.67 -9.23 16.93
CA ARG A 96 4.69 -8.39 16.21
C ARG A 96 5.39 -7.47 15.21
N LEU A 97 6.52 -6.87 15.60
CA LEU A 97 7.30 -6.02 14.71
C LEU A 97 7.95 -6.81 13.56
N LEU A 98 8.48 -8.00 13.85
CA LEU A 98 9.00 -8.92 12.83
C LEU A 98 7.91 -9.31 11.82
N GLU A 99 6.70 -9.55 12.27
CA GLU A 99 5.57 -9.87 11.40
C GLU A 99 5.17 -8.68 10.52
N MET A 100 5.10 -7.46 11.08
CA MET A 100 4.84 -6.24 10.32
C MET A 100 5.89 -6.03 9.22
N LYS A 101 7.18 -6.13 9.57
CA LYS A 101 8.29 -6.04 8.64
C LYS A 101 8.13 -7.05 7.51
N ARG A 102 8.02 -8.33 7.83
CA ARG A 102 7.87 -9.39 6.84
C ARG A 102 6.68 -9.16 5.91
N LYS A 103 5.50 -8.86 6.44
CA LYS A 103 4.29 -8.58 5.63
C LYS A 103 4.51 -7.41 4.67
N HIS A 104 5.17 -6.34 5.14
CA HIS A 104 5.45 -5.18 4.32
C HIS A 104 6.43 -5.50 3.20
N GLU A 105 7.57 -6.10 3.53
CA GLU A 105 8.61 -6.48 2.55
C GLU A 105 8.08 -7.47 1.51
N ASP A 106 7.33 -8.49 1.93
CA ASP A 106 6.65 -9.44 1.04
C ASP A 106 5.68 -8.73 0.08
N ARG A 107 4.97 -7.71 0.57
CA ARG A 107 4.08 -6.90 -0.28
C ARG A 107 4.87 -6.09 -1.29
N ILE A 108 5.94 -5.40 -0.87
CA ILE A 108 6.80 -4.63 -1.78
C ILE A 108 7.40 -5.55 -2.85
N ALA A 109 7.95 -6.70 -2.46
CA ALA A 109 8.50 -7.67 -3.39
C ALA A 109 7.48 -8.12 -4.44
N ARG A 110 6.24 -8.41 -4.02
CA ARG A 110 5.16 -8.82 -4.94
C ARG A 110 4.77 -7.73 -5.91
N VAL A 111 4.55 -6.49 -5.45
CA VAL A 111 4.09 -5.41 -6.33
C VAL A 111 5.19 -4.93 -7.28
N THR A 112 6.45 -5.03 -6.88
CA THR A 112 7.59 -4.66 -7.74
C THR A 112 8.00 -5.76 -8.72
N ALA A 113 7.61 -7.02 -8.47
CA ALA A 113 7.82 -8.13 -9.39
C ALA A 113 6.84 -8.13 -10.58
N ILE A 114 5.78 -7.28 -10.56
CA ILE A 114 4.82 -7.18 -11.64
C ILE A 114 5.49 -6.54 -12.86
N SER A 115 5.59 -7.31 -13.95
CA SER A 115 6.09 -6.77 -15.22
C SER A 115 5.17 -5.69 -15.80
N PRO A 116 5.65 -4.78 -16.66
CA PRO A 116 4.80 -3.77 -17.30
C PRO A 116 3.57 -4.37 -18.00
N ASN A 117 3.75 -5.48 -18.72
CA ASN A 117 2.65 -6.16 -19.42
C ASN A 117 1.64 -6.77 -18.44
N MET A 118 2.12 -7.36 -17.35
CA MET A 118 1.25 -7.91 -16.29
C MET A 118 0.50 -6.78 -15.58
N GLY A 119 1.14 -5.65 -15.33
CA GLY A 119 0.51 -4.46 -14.76
C GLY A 119 -0.65 -3.96 -15.63
N THR A 120 -0.44 -3.86 -16.94
CA THR A 120 -1.49 -3.49 -17.90
C THR A 120 -2.65 -4.48 -17.86
N ASN A 121 -2.38 -5.78 -17.86
CA ASN A 121 -3.42 -6.81 -17.79
C ASN A 121 -4.22 -6.75 -16.49
N ILE A 122 -3.59 -6.47 -15.35
CA ILE A 122 -4.28 -6.29 -14.07
C ILE A 122 -5.22 -5.08 -14.11
N ILE A 123 -4.78 -3.96 -14.70
CA ILE A 123 -5.60 -2.76 -14.86
C ILE A 123 -6.80 -3.04 -15.76
N LEU A 124 -6.58 -3.68 -16.91
CA LEU A 124 -7.66 -4.07 -17.83
C LEU A 124 -8.65 -5.02 -17.17
N TYR A 125 -8.15 -6.02 -16.43
CA TYR A 125 -9.00 -6.95 -15.72
C TYR A 125 -9.82 -6.25 -14.62
N GLY A 126 -9.21 -5.36 -13.87
CA GLY A 126 -9.90 -4.54 -12.86
C GLY A 126 -10.96 -3.63 -13.47
N ALA A 127 -10.67 -3.02 -14.62
CA ALA A 127 -11.63 -2.20 -15.37
C ALA A 127 -12.83 -3.06 -15.84
N ASN A 128 -12.58 -4.24 -16.36
CA ASN A 128 -13.64 -5.17 -16.79
C ASN A 128 -14.54 -5.61 -15.63
N ILE A 129 -13.96 -5.90 -14.45
CA ILE A 129 -14.75 -6.22 -13.26
C ILE A 129 -15.61 -5.01 -12.84
N GLY A 130 -15.03 -3.81 -12.86
CA GLY A 130 -15.76 -2.59 -12.54
C GLY A 130 -16.93 -2.34 -13.47
N GLN A 131 -16.74 -2.53 -14.77
CA GLN A 131 -17.81 -2.45 -15.78
C GLN A 131 -18.90 -3.50 -15.54
N HIS A 132 -18.52 -4.74 -15.24
CA HIS A 132 -19.48 -5.80 -14.94
C HIS A 132 -20.30 -5.50 -13.68
N ALA A 133 -19.68 -4.99 -12.65
CA ALA A 133 -20.38 -4.60 -11.43
C ALA A 133 -21.34 -3.42 -11.66
N ALA A 134 -20.93 -2.44 -12.46
CA ALA A 134 -21.78 -1.33 -12.85
C ALA A 134 -22.97 -1.80 -13.71
N ALA A 135 -22.71 -2.69 -14.66
CA ALA A 135 -23.73 -3.29 -15.50
C ALA A 135 -24.77 -4.08 -14.68
N LEU A 136 -24.31 -4.91 -13.73
CA LEU A 136 -25.23 -5.67 -12.86
C LEU A 136 -26.07 -4.76 -11.95
N SER A 137 -25.49 -3.68 -11.44
CA SER A 137 -26.21 -2.70 -10.63
C SER A 137 -27.25 -1.96 -11.43
N TYR A 138 -26.95 -1.66 -12.68
CA TYR A 138 -27.84 -1.00 -13.59
C TYR A 138 -28.98 -1.93 -14.06
N ASP A 139 -28.64 -3.17 -14.38
CA ASP A 139 -29.60 -4.20 -14.74
C ASP A 139 -30.69 -4.37 -13.67
N SER A 140 -30.26 -4.43 -12.39
CA SER A 140 -31.18 -4.46 -11.26
C SER A 140 -32.07 -3.21 -11.17
N ALA A 141 -31.55 -2.04 -11.51
CA ALA A 141 -32.34 -0.82 -11.55
C ALA A 141 -33.33 -0.80 -12.74
N CYS A 142 -32.90 -1.27 -13.90
CA CYS A 142 -33.74 -1.37 -15.07
C CYS A 142 -34.85 -2.43 -14.90
N GLU A 143 -34.57 -3.56 -14.24
CA GLU A 143 -35.60 -4.54 -13.88
C GLU A 143 -36.68 -3.93 -12.98
N ALA A 144 -36.28 -3.13 -11.99
CA ALA A 144 -37.21 -2.42 -11.09
C ALA A 144 -38.07 -1.38 -11.82
N LEU A 145 -37.57 -0.82 -12.93
CA LEU A 145 -38.26 0.15 -13.78
C LEU A 145 -39.00 -0.51 -14.95
N GLY A 146 -38.82 -1.82 -15.16
CA GLY A 146 -39.38 -2.56 -16.30
C GLY A 146 -38.62 -2.39 -17.60
N GLU A 147 -37.30 -2.09 -17.52
CA GLU A 147 -36.41 -1.87 -18.65
C GLU A 147 -35.39 -3.01 -18.78
N ASP A 148 -34.94 -3.26 -20.01
CA ASP A 148 -33.93 -4.30 -20.30
C ASP A 148 -32.52 -3.70 -20.48
N TYR A 149 -31.52 -4.38 -19.91
CA TYR A 149 -30.11 -4.11 -20.09
C TYR A 149 -29.43 -5.21 -20.89
N TYR A 150 -28.44 -4.81 -21.72
CA TYR A 150 -27.49 -5.75 -22.32
C TYR A 150 -26.09 -5.11 -22.44
N PRO A 151 -24.98 -5.88 -22.28
CA PRO A 151 -23.65 -5.36 -22.48
C PRO A 151 -23.39 -5.07 -23.96
N ALA A 152 -22.64 -4.00 -24.26
CA ALA A 152 -22.19 -3.70 -25.61
C ALA A 152 -21.02 -4.64 -26.00
N GLU A 153 -21.16 -5.37 -27.11
CA GLU A 153 -20.17 -6.36 -27.52
C GLU A 153 -18.90 -5.72 -28.10
N ASP A 154 -19.03 -4.58 -28.79
CA ASP A 154 -17.95 -3.93 -29.54
C ASP A 154 -17.18 -2.86 -28.74
N HIS A 155 -17.72 -2.39 -27.65
CA HIS A 155 -17.12 -1.35 -26.79
C HIS A 155 -17.18 -1.78 -25.33
N PRO A 156 -16.08 -2.29 -24.78
CA PRO A 156 -16.05 -2.77 -23.40
C PRO A 156 -16.31 -1.70 -22.34
N ILE A 157 -16.39 -0.43 -22.73
CA ILE A 157 -16.71 0.70 -21.85
C ILE A 157 -18.17 1.16 -22.01
N GLU A 158 -18.83 0.74 -23.09
CA GLU A 158 -20.21 1.11 -23.34
C GLU A 158 -21.18 0.03 -22.85
N ILE A 159 -22.19 0.47 -22.13
CA ILE A 159 -23.32 -0.36 -21.70
C ILE A 159 -24.44 -0.16 -22.70
N GLY A 160 -24.87 -1.22 -23.35
CA GLY A 160 -25.96 -1.18 -24.30
C GLY A 160 -27.31 -1.43 -23.60
N PHE A 161 -28.32 -0.68 -23.97
CA PHE A 161 -29.67 -0.81 -23.45
C PHE A 161 -30.65 -1.05 -24.58
N LYS A 162 -31.65 -1.88 -24.32
CA LYS A 162 -32.74 -2.09 -25.27
C LYS A 162 -33.71 -0.93 -25.25
N ASN A 163 -33.83 -0.22 -24.14
CA ASN A 163 -34.75 0.90 -23.95
C ASN A 163 -33.97 2.22 -23.86
N SER A 164 -34.43 3.24 -24.61
CA SER A 164 -33.83 4.54 -24.69
C SER A 164 -33.94 5.34 -23.38
N GLU A 165 -35.01 5.18 -22.62
CA GLU A 165 -35.19 5.93 -21.37
C GLU A 165 -34.18 5.52 -20.30
N CYS A 166 -33.91 4.22 -20.20
CA CYS A 166 -32.90 3.70 -19.29
C CYS A 166 -31.49 4.11 -19.75
N ARG A 167 -31.23 4.10 -21.06
CA ARG A 167 -30.00 4.54 -21.69
C ARG A 167 -29.69 5.99 -21.39
N ASP A 168 -30.68 6.90 -21.61
CA ASP A 168 -30.52 8.33 -21.43
C ASP A 168 -30.14 8.73 -20.00
N SER A 169 -30.62 7.95 -19.01
CA SER A 169 -30.29 8.20 -17.59
C SER A 169 -28.84 7.86 -17.22
N ILE A 170 -28.19 6.94 -17.96
CA ILE A 170 -26.80 6.57 -17.72
C ILE A 170 -25.83 7.28 -18.67
N ASP A 171 -26.20 7.53 -19.91
CA ASP A 171 -25.37 8.30 -20.84
C ASP A 171 -25.08 9.70 -20.27
N GLY A 172 -26.03 10.27 -19.50
CA GLY A 172 -25.82 11.50 -18.73
C GLY A 172 -24.74 11.40 -17.64
N TYR A 173 -24.57 10.24 -17.01
CA TYR A 173 -23.56 10.01 -15.98
C TYR A 173 -22.18 9.74 -16.58
N TRP A 174 -22.09 8.94 -17.63
CA TRP A 174 -20.81 8.52 -18.23
C TRP A 174 -20.22 9.57 -19.19
N SER A 175 -21.05 10.37 -19.87
CA SER A 175 -20.57 11.41 -20.76
C SER A 175 -19.84 12.56 -20.05
N THR A 176 -20.05 12.73 -18.74
CA THR A 176 -19.33 13.72 -17.94
C THR A 176 -17.94 13.28 -17.50
N GLU A 177 -17.65 11.98 -17.45
CA GLU A 177 -16.33 11.46 -17.07
C GLU A 177 -15.39 11.23 -18.26
N VAL A 178 -15.90 10.99 -19.46
CA VAL A 178 -15.09 10.69 -20.66
C VAL A 178 -14.63 11.95 -21.40
N ASN A 179 -15.22 13.11 -21.12
CA ASN A 179 -14.90 14.39 -21.77
C ASN A 179 -14.06 15.35 -20.92
N ASN A 180 -13.46 14.89 -19.82
CA ASN A 180 -12.47 15.59 -19.02
C ASN A 180 -11.18 14.74 -18.93
#